data_079f77b929b24a7169acbe95e96643cc
#
_entry.id   079f77b929b24a7169acbe95e96643cc
#
_cell.length_a   1.000
_cell.length_b   1.000
_cell.length_c   1.000
_cell.angle_alpha   90.00
_cell.angle_beta   90.00
_cell.angle_gamma   90.00
#
_symmetry.space_group_name_H-M   'P 1'
#
loop_
_entity.id
_entity.type
_entity.pdbx_description
1 polymer ?
#
loop_
_entity_poly.entity_id
_entity_poly.type
_entity_poly.pdbx_seq_one_letter_code
_entity_poly.pdbx_strand_id
1 'polypeptide(L)'
;MPLPETPALTTDCVVFDAQGRVLLIRRKNPPFKGQYALPGGFVDVGETATDACRRELKEETGIDATALILVGLYSDPDRDPRGHTCSVAYLARIDHAEPKAGDDAAAAEWVTDWRSVKMAFDHAQILEDAERALSRM
;
A
#
# COMPACT_ATOMS: atom_id res chain seq x y z
N MET A 1 5.02 29.67 -15.77
CA MET A 1 6.13 29.22 -14.92
C MET A 1 6.09 27.71 -14.81
N PRO A 2 7.19 27.02 -15.08
CA PRO A 2 7.23 25.58 -14.89
C PRO A 2 7.06 25.22 -13.41
N LEU A 3 6.51 24.03 -13.15
CA LEU A 3 6.38 23.53 -11.79
C LEU A 3 7.76 23.17 -11.21
N PRO A 4 7.98 23.38 -9.91
CA PRO A 4 9.23 22.98 -9.27
C PRO A 4 9.38 21.46 -9.24
N GLU A 5 10.61 20.99 -9.08
CA GLU A 5 10.82 19.58 -8.78
C GLU A 5 10.20 19.25 -7.43
N THR A 6 9.50 18.12 -7.38
CA THR A 6 8.83 17.65 -6.17
C THR A 6 9.09 16.16 -5.97
N PRO A 7 8.90 15.65 -4.74
CA PRO A 7 8.93 14.21 -4.54
C PRO A 7 7.90 13.50 -5.41
N ALA A 8 8.18 12.28 -5.79
CA ALA A 8 7.21 11.45 -6.49
C ALA A 8 6.05 11.12 -5.55
N LEU A 9 4.83 11.18 -6.09
CA LEU A 9 3.63 10.85 -5.33
C LEU A 9 3.29 9.38 -5.49
N THR A 10 3.14 8.68 -4.37
CA THR A 10 2.76 7.27 -4.33
C THR A 10 1.53 7.08 -3.48
N THR A 11 0.95 5.88 -3.53
CA THR A 11 -0.16 5.48 -2.67
C THR A 11 0.11 4.08 -2.14
N ASP A 12 -0.33 3.82 -0.91
CA ASP A 12 -0.27 2.51 -0.27
C ASP A 12 -1.65 2.16 0.26
N CYS A 13 -2.06 0.92 0.08
CA CYS A 13 -3.39 0.46 0.46
C CYS A 13 -3.30 -0.56 1.58
N VAL A 14 -3.93 -0.29 2.72
CA VAL A 14 -4.04 -1.23 3.83
C VAL A 14 -5.43 -1.84 3.78
N VAL A 15 -5.50 -3.13 3.48
CA VAL A 15 -6.78 -3.84 3.39
C VAL A 15 -6.84 -4.89 4.49
N PHE A 16 -7.84 -4.78 5.36
CA PHE A 16 -8.12 -5.78 6.38
C PHE A 16 -9.38 -6.58 6.01
N ASP A 17 -9.36 -7.86 6.35
CA ASP A 17 -10.55 -8.70 6.21
C ASP A 17 -11.33 -8.79 7.55
N ALA A 18 -12.39 -9.58 7.56
CA ALA A 18 -13.25 -9.76 8.76
C ALA A 18 -12.51 -10.41 9.92
N GLN A 19 -11.43 -11.13 9.66
CA GLN A 19 -10.62 -11.82 10.67
C GLN A 19 -9.43 -11.00 11.16
N GLY A 20 -9.30 -9.76 10.70
CA GLY A 20 -8.19 -8.90 11.05
C GLY A 20 -6.89 -9.20 10.30
N ARG A 21 -6.95 -10.03 9.26
CA ARG A 21 -5.78 -10.29 8.42
C ARG A 21 -5.57 -9.12 7.48
N VAL A 22 -4.32 -8.87 7.12
CA VAL A 22 -3.97 -7.79 6.20
C VAL A 22 -3.50 -8.37 4.86
N LEU A 23 -3.89 -7.69 3.79
CA LEU A 23 -3.49 -8.06 2.44
C LEU A 23 -2.09 -7.52 2.16
N LEU A 24 -1.15 -8.41 1.88
CA LEU A 24 0.22 -8.05 1.56
C LEU A 24 0.63 -8.67 0.24
N ILE A 25 1.56 -8.01 -0.44
CA ILE A 25 2.24 -8.56 -1.60
C ILE A 25 3.68 -8.89 -1.23
N ARG A 26 4.34 -9.76 -2.00
CA ARG A 26 5.78 -9.92 -1.97
C ARG A 26 6.37 -9.17 -3.14
N ARG A 27 7.41 -8.39 -2.86
CA ARG A 27 8.07 -7.62 -3.91
C ARG A 27 8.86 -8.55 -4.84
N LYS A 28 8.63 -8.39 -6.13
CA LYS A 28 9.29 -9.16 -7.18
C LYS A 28 10.65 -8.56 -7.54
N ASN A 29 10.80 -7.25 -7.40
CA ASN A 29 11.97 -6.50 -7.86
C ASN A 29 12.60 -5.68 -6.73
N PRO A 30 13.91 -5.31 -6.84
CA PRO A 30 14.51 -4.37 -5.91
C PRO A 30 13.86 -2.98 -6.01
N PRO A 31 13.91 -2.15 -4.96
CA PRO A 31 14.49 -2.45 -3.65
C PRO A 31 13.61 -3.40 -2.85
N PHE A 32 14.18 -4.04 -1.82
CA PHE A 32 13.47 -4.94 -0.90
C PHE A 32 12.85 -6.17 -1.59
N LYS A 33 13.52 -6.70 -2.62
CA LYS A 33 13.06 -7.89 -3.30
C LYS A 33 12.82 -9.05 -2.33
N GLY A 34 11.64 -9.70 -2.45
CA GLY A 34 11.26 -10.82 -1.62
C GLY A 34 10.63 -10.44 -0.29
N GLN A 35 10.67 -9.18 0.11
CA GLN A 35 10.02 -8.72 1.33
C GLN A 35 8.54 -8.43 1.10
N TYR A 36 7.77 -8.48 2.17
CA TYR A 36 6.36 -8.11 2.13
C TYR A 36 6.19 -6.60 2.04
N ALA A 37 5.15 -6.18 1.36
CA ALA A 37 4.81 -4.77 1.19
C ALA A 37 3.30 -4.62 1.09
N LEU A 38 2.83 -3.41 1.36
CA LEU A 38 1.46 -3.03 1.06
C LEU A 38 1.29 -2.92 -0.46
N PRO A 39 0.12 -3.31 -0.99
CA PRO A 39 -0.21 -2.96 -2.38
C PRO A 39 -0.17 -1.45 -2.57
N GLY A 40 0.38 -1.00 -3.68
CA GLY A 40 0.47 0.42 -3.97
C GLY A 40 1.44 0.71 -5.11
N GLY A 41 1.62 1.96 -5.41
CA GLY A 41 2.52 2.39 -6.47
C GLY A 41 2.41 3.87 -6.75
N PHE A 42 2.95 4.28 -7.88
CA PHE A 42 2.99 5.68 -8.26
C PHE A 42 1.63 6.17 -8.76
N VAL A 43 1.30 7.40 -8.39
CA VAL A 43 0.13 8.11 -8.90
C VAL A 43 0.49 8.67 -10.26
N ASP A 44 -0.30 8.37 -11.28
CA ASP A 44 -0.09 8.90 -12.63
C ASP A 44 -0.58 10.35 -12.73
N VAL A 45 0.05 11.13 -13.60
CA VAL A 45 -0.43 12.48 -13.88
C VAL A 45 -1.87 12.41 -14.38
N GLY A 46 -2.73 13.23 -13.80
CA GLY A 46 -4.15 13.25 -14.15
C GLY A 46 -5.02 12.29 -13.34
N GLU A 47 -4.42 11.52 -12.44
CA GLU A 47 -5.10 10.55 -11.58
C GLU A 47 -5.16 11.08 -10.16
N THR A 48 -6.29 10.87 -9.47
CA THR A 48 -6.34 11.16 -8.03
C THR A 48 -5.60 10.08 -7.24
N ALA A 49 -5.15 10.42 -6.03
CA ALA A 49 -4.49 9.43 -5.17
C ALA A 49 -5.42 8.26 -4.82
N THR A 50 -6.72 8.51 -4.61
CA THR A 50 -7.69 7.45 -4.35
C THR A 50 -7.88 6.52 -5.54
N ASP A 51 -7.95 7.06 -6.75
CA ASP A 51 -8.07 6.25 -7.96
C ASP A 51 -6.81 5.44 -8.21
N ALA A 52 -5.64 6.03 -7.96
CA ALA A 52 -4.36 5.30 -8.04
C ALA A 52 -4.32 4.13 -7.06
N CYS A 53 -4.79 4.34 -5.83
CA CYS A 53 -4.85 3.28 -4.82
C CYS A 53 -5.73 2.12 -5.29
N ARG A 54 -6.92 2.42 -5.82
CA ARG A 54 -7.82 1.38 -6.37
C ARG A 54 -7.20 0.66 -7.54
N ARG A 55 -6.58 1.39 -8.45
CA ARG A 55 -5.94 0.83 -9.64
C ARG A 55 -4.80 -0.11 -9.26
N GLU A 56 -3.89 0.35 -8.40
CA GLU A 56 -2.74 -0.46 -7.97
C GLU A 56 -3.20 -1.71 -7.20
N LEU A 57 -4.19 -1.57 -6.32
CA LEU A 57 -4.75 -2.70 -5.60
C LEU A 57 -5.31 -3.75 -6.58
N LYS A 58 -6.06 -3.31 -7.57
CA LYS A 58 -6.63 -4.20 -8.59
C LYS A 58 -5.54 -4.87 -9.42
N GLU A 59 -4.54 -4.12 -9.87
CA GLU A 59 -3.45 -4.64 -10.68
C GLU A 59 -2.62 -5.66 -9.93
N GLU A 60 -2.31 -5.42 -8.65
CA GLU A 60 -1.41 -6.26 -7.88
C GLU A 60 -2.08 -7.43 -7.19
N THR A 61 -3.36 -7.33 -6.86
CA THR A 61 -4.05 -8.35 -6.05
C THR A 61 -5.36 -8.86 -6.65
N GLY A 62 -5.86 -8.21 -7.69
CA GLY A 62 -7.15 -8.55 -8.28
C GLY A 62 -8.35 -8.08 -7.46
N ILE A 63 -8.14 -7.40 -6.35
CA ILE A 63 -9.21 -7.00 -5.43
C ILE A 63 -9.70 -5.58 -5.75
N ASP A 64 -11.02 -5.42 -5.73
CA ASP A 64 -11.67 -4.13 -5.89
C ASP A 64 -12.04 -3.56 -4.52
N ALA A 65 -11.67 -2.30 -4.27
CA ALA A 65 -12.09 -1.56 -3.10
C ALA A 65 -12.84 -0.31 -3.53
N THR A 66 -14.02 -0.07 -2.95
CA THR A 66 -14.83 1.11 -3.25
C THR A 66 -14.68 2.19 -2.20
N ALA A 67 -14.75 1.83 -0.92
CA ALA A 67 -14.63 2.77 0.19
C ALA A 67 -13.18 2.78 0.69
N LEU A 68 -12.54 3.95 0.62
CA LEU A 68 -11.18 4.16 1.12
C LEU A 68 -11.20 5.26 2.17
N ILE A 69 -10.53 5.00 3.29
CA ILE A 69 -10.40 5.96 4.39
C ILE A 69 -8.95 6.40 4.47
N LEU A 70 -8.71 7.70 4.50
CA LEU A 70 -7.35 8.23 4.60
C LEU A 70 -6.73 7.86 5.94
N VAL A 71 -5.56 7.23 5.91
CA VAL A 71 -4.76 6.94 7.10
C VAL A 71 -3.80 8.07 7.38
N GLY A 72 -3.03 8.49 6.37
CA GLY A 72 -2.07 9.56 6.54
C GLY A 72 -1.18 9.76 5.32
N LEU A 73 -0.26 10.69 5.49
CA LEU A 73 0.73 11.07 4.50
C LEU A 73 2.11 10.72 5.04
N TYR A 74 2.92 10.04 4.25
CA TYR A 74 4.24 9.57 4.64
C TYR A 74 5.27 10.18 3.68
N SER A 75 6.05 11.12 4.18
CA SER A 75 6.89 11.98 3.34
C SER A 75 8.34 12.12 3.81
N ASP A 76 8.82 11.22 4.68
CA ASP A 76 10.20 11.25 5.10
C ASP A 76 11.12 11.09 3.86
N PRO A 77 12.11 11.97 3.68
CA PRO A 77 12.99 11.88 2.51
C PRO A 77 13.74 10.55 2.37
N ASP A 78 13.94 9.82 3.46
CA ASP A 78 14.71 8.58 3.48
C ASP A 78 13.84 7.33 3.42
N ARG A 79 12.52 7.47 3.29
CA ARG A 79 11.60 6.34 3.33
C ARG A 79 11.77 5.35 2.16
N ASP A 80 12.28 5.83 1.02
CA ASP A 80 12.52 5.03 -0.19
C ASP A 80 13.96 5.25 -0.64
N PRO A 81 14.79 4.20 -0.74
CA PRO A 81 16.18 4.35 -1.12
C PRO A 81 16.40 4.83 -2.56
N ARG A 82 15.39 4.74 -3.42
CA ARG A 82 15.48 5.21 -4.81
C ARG A 82 15.43 6.73 -4.92
N GLY A 83 14.79 7.40 -3.96
CA GLY A 83 14.62 8.85 -3.96
C GLY A 83 13.45 9.26 -3.08
N HIS A 84 13.21 10.57 -3.00
CA HIS A 84 12.16 11.09 -2.15
C HIS A 84 10.77 10.77 -2.73
N THR A 85 9.98 10.01 -1.98
CA THR A 85 8.58 9.76 -2.31
C THR A 85 7.68 10.27 -1.20
N CYS A 86 6.46 10.63 -1.58
CA CYS A 86 5.42 11.03 -0.65
C CYS A 86 4.22 10.11 -0.87
N SER A 87 3.91 9.27 0.10
CA SER A 87 2.84 8.28 -0.05
C SER A 87 1.59 8.67 0.70
N VAL A 88 0.46 8.57 0.02
CA VAL A 88 -0.86 8.71 0.62
C VAL A 88 -1.37 7.31 0.94
N ALA A 89 -1.54 7.02 2.23
CA ALA A 89 -1.99 5.70 2.66
C ALA A 89 -3.48 5.69 2.95
N TYR A 90 -4.15 4.66 2.46
CA TYR A 90 -5.58 4.44 2.64
C TYR A 90 -5.86 3.12 3.31
N LEU A 91 -7.00 3.06 4.00
CA LEU A 91 -7.51 1.89 4.68
C LEU A 91 -8.81 1.44 4.01
N ALA A 92 -8.93 0.16 3.78
CA ALA A 92 -10.18 -0.47 3.31
C ALA A 92 -10.45 -1.73 4.12
N ARG A 93 -11.71 -2.09 4.25
CA ARG A 93 -12.11 -3.36 4.84
C ARG A 93 -12.87 -4.17 3.80
N ILE A 94 -12.38 -5.38 3.52
CA ILE A 94 -12.96 -6.27 2.52
C ILE A 94 -13.05 -7.66 3.15
N ASP A 95 -14.28 -8.07 3.51
CA ASP A 95 -14.49 -9.24 4.34
C ASP A 95 -14.21 -10.56 3.61
N HIS A 96 -14.56 -10.64 2.33
CA HIS A 96 -14.44 -11.87 1.55
C HIS A 96 -13.86 -11.57 0.18
N ALA A 97 -12.60 -11.87 -0.03
CA ALA A 97 -11.95 -11.77 -1.34
C ALA A 97 -10.77 -12.71 -1.41
N GLU A 98 -10.52 -13.23 -2.60
CA GLU A 98 -9.37 -14.09 -2.89
C GLU A 98 -8.35 -13.27 -3.67
N PRO A 99 -7.19 -12.96 -3.08
CA PRO A 99 -6.17 -12.22 -3.80
C PRO A 99 -5.48 -13.10 -4.84
N LYS A 100 -5.07 -12.46 -5.93
CA LYS A 100 -4.33 -13.10 -7.00
C LYS A 100 -3.23 -12.15 -7.46
N ALA A 101 -1.98 -12.58 -7.34
CA ALA A 101 -0.83 -11.75 -7.69
C ALA A 101 -0.89 -11.32 -9.15
N GLY A 102 -0.69 -10.01 -9.39
CA GLY A 102 -0.49 -9.46 -10.72
C GLY A 102 0.96 -9.64 -11.17
N ASP A 103 1.29 -9.08 -12.35
CA ASP A 103 2.58 -9.29 -13.00
C ASP A 103 3.78 -8.73 -12.20
N ASP A 104 3.56 -7.67 -11.43
CA ASP A 104 4.61 -6.97 -10.70
C ASP A 104 4.80 -7.47 -9.26
N ALA A 105 4.00 -8.46 -8.83
CA ALA A 105 4.10 -9.04 -7.50
C ALA A 105 4.44 -10.54 -7.61
N ALA A 106 5.33 -11.02 -6.74
CA ALA A 106 5.65 -12.44 -6.66
C ALA A 106 4.55 -13.24 -5.98
N ALA A 107 3.78 -12.60 -5.08
CA ALA A 107 2.66 -13.20 -4.38
C ALA A 107 1.73 -12.11 -3.85
N ALA A 108 0.46 -12.44 -3.63
CA ALA A 108 -0.51 -11.60 -2.94
C ALA A 108 -1.26 -12.51 -1.97
N GLU A 109 -1.29 -12.15 -0.68
CA GLU A 109 -1.83 -13.06 0.34
C GLU A 109 -2.35 -12.32 1.56
N TRP A 110 -3.30 -12.94 2.27
CA TRP A 110 -3.76 -12.49 3.58
C TRP A 110 -2.77 -12.96 4.65
N VAL A 111 -2.30 -12.04 5.48
CA VAL A 111 -1.31 -12.31 6.53
C VAL A 111 -1.93 -12.04 7.89
N THR A 112 -1.90 -13.05 8.78
CA THR A 112 -2.49 -12.96 10.11
C THR A 112 -1.63 -12.12 11.06
N ASP A 113 -0.32 -12.35 11.04
CA ASP A 113 0.62 -11.66 11.94
C ASP A 113 1.69 -10.94 11.14
N TRP A 114 1.36 -9.74 10.68
CA TRP A 114 2.28 -8.96 9.86
C TRP A 114 3.52 -8.50 10.63
N ARG A 115 3.46 -8.45 11.97
CA ARG A 115 4.62 -8.07 12.78
C ARG A 115 5.71 -9.13 12.77
N SER A 116 5.38 -10.36 12.43
CA SER A 116 6.35 -11.45 12.34
C SER A 116 7.07 -11.53 11.00
N VAL A 117 6.64 -10.76 10.00
CA VAL A 117 7.24 -10.77 8.67
C VAL A 117 8.03 -9.50 8.41
N LYS A 118 8.99 -9.58 7.49
CA LYS A 118 9.83 -8.44 7.16
C LYS A 118 9.14 -7.57 6.13
N MET A 119 8.85 -6.33 6.51
CA MET A 119 8.15 -5.36 5.67
C MET A 119 9.13 -4.43 4.97
N ALA A 120 8.86 -4.13 3.70
CA ALA A 120 9.60 -3.17 2.92
C ALA A 120 9.31 -1.72 3.34
N PHE A 121 10.22 -0.81 3.04
CA PHE A 121 10.05 0.63 3.27
C PHE A 121 9.66 0.94 4.71
N ASP A 122 8.74 1.88 4.90
CA ASP A 122 8.12 2.22 6.18
C ASP A 122 6.72 1.60 6.33
N HIS A 123 6.45 0.53 5.60
CA HIS A 123 5.11 -0.07 5.56
C HIS A 123 4.66 -0.62 6.92
N ALA A 124 5.59 -1.04 7.78
CA ALA A 124 5.26 -1.43 9.16
C ALA A 124 4.65 -0.26 9.94
N GLN A 125 5.17 0.95 9.78
CA GLN A 125 4.62 2.13 10.44
C GLN A 125 3.24 2.48 9.91
N ILE A 126 3.04 2.37 8.60
CA ILE A 126 1.74 2.60 7.97
C ILE A 126 0.71 1.60 8.53
N LEU A 127 1.10 0.34 8.66
CA LEU A 127 0.23 -0.71 9.23
C LEU A 127 -0.16 -0.42 10.68
N GLU A 128 0.77 0.02 11.52
CA GLU A 128 0.46 0.39 12.90
C GLU A 128 -0.55 1.53 12.95
N ASP A 129 -0.35 2.55 12.12
CA ASP A 129 -1.26 3.70 12.07
C ASP A 129 -2.64 3.28 11.55
N ALA A 130 -2.69 2.39 10.56
CA ALA A 130 -3.93 1.88 10.01
C ALA A 130 -4.71 1.03 11.04
N GLU A 131 -4.02 0.21 11.83
CA GLU A 131 -4.66 -0.55 12.90
C GLU A 131 -5.30 0.37 13.94
N ARG A 132 -4.61 1.45 14.31
CA ARG A 132 -5.18 2.46 15.22
C ARG A 132 -6.42 3.13 14.61
N ALA A 133 -6.36 3.45 13.33
CA ALA A 133 -7.50 4.02 12.63
C ALA A 133 -8.69 3.05 12.59
N LEU A 134 -8.42 1.78 12.31
CA LEU A 134 -9.44 0.73 12.28
C LEU A 134 -10.12 0.57 13.65
N SER A 135 -9.36 0.62 14.74
CA SER A 135 -9.90 0.46 16.09
C SER A 135 -10.80 1.61 16.54
N ARG A 136 -10.75 2.75 15.86
CA ARG A 136 -11.58 3.93 16.13
C ARG A 136 -12.86 3.99 15.29
N MET A 137 -13.03 3.04 14.41
CA MET A 137 -14.18 2.98 13.51
C MET A 137 -15.39 2.34 14.19
#